data_f60e47441a1e88ea80c4326884492580
#
_entry.id   f60e47441a1e88ea80c4326884492580
#
_cell.length_a   1.000
_cell.length_b   1.000
_cell.length_c   1.000
_cell.angle_alpha   90.00
_cell.angle_beta   90.00
_cell.angle_gamma   90.00
#
_symmetry.space_group_name_H-M   'P 1'
#
loop_
_entity.id
_entity.type
_entity.pdbx_description
1 polymer ?
#
loop_
_entity_poly.entity_id
_entity_poly.type
_entity_poly.pdbx_seq_one_letter_code
_entity_poly.pdbx_strand_id
1 'polypeptide(L)'
;MNATLEVCQADIATLAVDAIVNAANSSLLGGGGVDGAIHRVAGSELLAECRQLGGCRTGEAKITQGYRLPARWVVHTVGPVWRGGQHDEAKLLAAAYTNSLCLAAEQGAQSIAFPCISTGVYGYPVREAAKIAVRTVRETLPQCPQIERVVFCCFSQQDAARYQQLLEAT
;
A
#
# COMPACT_ATOMS: atom_id res chain seq x y z
N MET A 1 -3.02 -22.94 -1.59
CA MET A 1 -4.16 -22.23 -2.17
C MET A 1 -3.73 -20.85 -2.59
N ASN A 2 -4.26 -20.39 -3.71
CA ASN A 2 -3.88 -19.08 -4.25
C ASN A 2 -4.72 -17.99 -3.61
N ALA A 3 -4.07 -16.86 -3.32
CA ALA A 3 -4.78 -15.68 -2.86
C ALA A 3 -5.64 -15.10 -3.98
N THR A 4 -6.76 -14.47 -3.61
CA THR A 4 -7.56 -13.72 -4.59
C THR A 4 -7.03 -12.29 -4.68
N LEU A 5 -7.03 -11.75 -5.90
CA LEU A 5 -6.67 -10.36 -6.17
C LEU A 5 -7.91 -9.64 -6.68
N GLU A 6 -8.26 -8.54 -6.00
CA GLU A 6 -9.48 -7.78 -6.26
C GLU A 6 -9.16 -6.32 -6.46
N VAL A 7 -10.07 -5.61 -7.11
CA VAL A 7 -9.98 -4.15 -7.26
C VAL A 7 -11.25 -3.54 -6.71
N CYS A 8 -11.13 -2.42 -5.99
CA CYS A 8 -12.30 -1.65 -5.59
C CYS A 8 -12.03 -0.16 -5.75
N GLN A 9 -13.10 0.60 -5.83
CA GLN A 9 -13.06 2.06 -5.79
C GLN A 9 -13.65 2.50 -4.46
N ALA A 10 -12.80 2.97 -3.54
CA ALA A 10 -13.21 3.32 -2.18
C ALA A 10 -12.15 4.16 -1.49
N ASP A 11 -12.49 4.68 -0.32
CA ASP A 11 -11.53 5.24 0.62
C ASP A 11 -10.94 4.07 1.42
N ILE A 12 -9.64 3.86 1.32
CA ILE A 12 -8.97 2.72 1.94
C ILE A 12 -9.16 2.69 3.46
N ALA A 13 -9.34 3.86 4.08
CA ALA A 13 -9.56 3.97 5.52
C ALA A 13 -10.88 3.34 5.98
N THR A 14 -11.79 3.04 5.06
CA THR A 14 -13.09 2.41 5.36
C THR A 14 -13.08 0.90 5.23
N LEU A 15 -12.00 0.30 4.74
CA LEU A 15 -11.98 -1.12 4.42
C LEU A 15 -11.75 -1.99 5.65
N ALA A 16 -12.58 -3.02 5.82
CA ALA A 16 -12.50 -3.96 6.92
C ALA A 16 -11.63 -5.17 6.53
N VAL A 17 -10.38 -4.91 6.20
CA VAL A 17 -9.36 -5.93 5.95
C VAL A 17 -8.42 -6.00 7.15
N ASP A 18 -7.57 -7.03 7.23
CA ASP A 18 -6.65 -7.15 8.36
C ASP A 18 -5.62 -6.02 8.36
N ALA A 19 -5.05 -5.70 7.21
CA ALA A 19 -4.06 -4.63 7.09
C ALA A 19 -4.39 -3.72 5.91
N ILE A 20 -4.27 -2.41 6.12
CA ILE A 20 -4.25 -1.45 5.01
C ILE A 20 -2.86 -0.88 4.88
N VAL A 21 -2.48 -0.55 3.64
CA VAL A 21 -1.17 0.06 3.37
C VAL A 21 -1.35 1.56 3.22
N ASN A 22 -0.50 2.30 3.89
CA ASN A 22 -0.45 3.75 3.80
C ASN A 22 0.70 4.17 2.89
N ALA A 23 0.42 5.00 1.90
CA ALA A 23 1.43 5.63 1.06
C ALA A 23 1.96 6.85 1.82
N ALA A 24 2.94 6.62 2.68
CA ALA A 24 3.46 7.62 3.60
C ALA A 24 4.62 8.41 3.00
N ASN A 25 4.97 9.50 3.64
CA ASN A 25 6.25 10.16 3.39
C ASN A 25 7.30 9.63 4.37
N SER A 26 8.56 10.03 4.18
CA SER A 26 9.68 9.49 4.96
C SER A 26 9.60 9.78 6.45
N SER A 27 8.90 10.84 6.85
CA SER A 27 8.77 11.20 8.27
C SER A 27 7.76 10.31 9.00
N LEU A 28 6.79 9.73 8.30
CA LEU A 28 5.65 8.99 8.83
C LEU A 28 4.72 9.84 9.72
N LEU A 29 4.82 11.15 9.64
CA LEU A 29 4.08 12.05 10.54
C LEU A 29 2.81 12.63 9.92
N GLY A 30 2.29 11.98 8.87
CA GLY A 30 1.08 12.42 8.22
C GLY A 30 1.36 13.29 7.01
N GLY A 31 0.33 13.56 6.25
CA GLY A 31 0.41 14.36 5.03
C GLY A 31 -0.95 14.48 4.39
N GLY A 32 -0.98 14.65 3.08
CA GLY A 32 -2.21 14.73 2.30
C GLY A 32 -2.63 13.39 1.72
N GLY A 33 -3.66 13.41 0.89
CA GLY A 33 -4.13 12.23 0.17
C GLY A 33 -4.50 11.06 1.07
N VAL A 34 -4.06 9.87 0.69
CA VAL A 34 -4.31 8.64 1.45
C VAL A 34 -3.76 8.73 2.87
N ASP A 35 -2.56 9.25 3.03
CA ASP A 35 -1.91 9.41 4.33
C ASP A 35 -2.78 10.25 5.27
N GLY A 36 -3.25 11.39 4.80
CA GLY A 36 -4.13 12.25 5.58
C GLY A 36 -5.45 11.58 5.92
N ALA A 37 -6.04 10.87 4.98
CA ALA A 37 -7.31 10.17 5.20
C ALA A 37 -7.17 9.10 6.29
N ILE A 38 -6.11 8.32 6.25
CA ILE A 38 -5.86 7.27 7.24
C ILE A 38 -5.66 7.87 8.63
N HIS A 39 -4.84 8.92 8.74
CA HIS A 39 -4.60 9.56 10.04
C HIS A 39 -5.87 10.20 10.62
N ARG A 40 -6.73 10.80 9.78
CA ARG A 40 -7.98 11.40 10.26
C ARG A 40 -8.91 10.35 10.88
N VAL A 41 -9.04 9.19 10.27
CA VAL A 41 -9.92 8.13 10.76
C VAL A 41 -9.30 7.42 11.97
N ALA A 42 -8.02 7.13 11.92
CA ALA A 42 -7.34 6.38 12.98
C ALA A 42 -7.26 7.17 14.29
N GLY A 43 -7.13 8.48 14.22
CA GLY A 43 -7.00 9.33 15.38
C GLY A 43 -5.55 9.58 15.79
N SER A 44 -5.37 10.35 16.86
CA SER A 44 -4.05 10.81 17.30
C SER A 44 -3.14 9.71 17.81
N GLU A 45 -3.67 8.57 18.20
CA GLU A 45 -2.86 7.45 18.69
C GLU A 45 -1.98 6.87 17.59
N LEU A 46 -2.46 6.85 16.34
CA LEU A 46 -1.66 6.42 15.20
C LEU A 46 -0.44 7.33 15.02
N LEU A 47 -0.65 8.63 15.07
CA LEU A 47 0.45 9.58 14.94
C LEU A 47 1.47 9.40 16.07
N ALA A 48 1.01 9.16 17.29
CA ALA A 48 1.89 8.94 18.43
C ALA A 48 2.77 7.70 18.22
N GLU A 49 2.20 6.61 17.72
CA GLU A 49 2.98 5.42 17.41
C GLU A 49 3.96 5.67 16.27
N CYS A 50 3.54 6.37 15.22
CA CYS A 50 4.41 6.69 14.08
C CYS A 50 5.63 7.52 14.51
N ARG A 51 5.47 8.43 15.46
CA ARG A 51 6.59 9.22 15.97
C ARG A 51 7.68 8.35 16.57
N GLN A 52 7.31 7.24 17.18
CA GLN A 52 8.26 6.33 17.81
C GLN A 52 9.04 5.50 16.79
N LEU A 53 8.53 5.39 15.54
CA LEU A 53 9.19 4.61 14.51
C LEU A 53 10.42 5.31 13.93
N GLY A 54 10.53 6.64 14.05
CA GLY A 54 11.70 7.38 13.60
C GLY A 54 11.84 7.49 12.08
N GLY A 55 10.73 7.48 11.36
CA GLY A 55 10.74 7.60 9.91
C GLY A 55 10.85 6.27 9.19
N CYS A 56 10.90 6.33 7.86
CA CYS A 56 10.96 5.15 6.99
C CYS A 56 11.63 5.55 5.68
N ARG A 57 12.55 4.74 5.20
CA ARG A 57 13.24 5.00 3.93
C ARG A 57 12.37 4.60 2.76
N THR A 58 12.61 5.25 1.61
CA THR A 58 11.94 4.89 0.36
C THR A 58 12.14 3.40 0.05
N GLY A 59 11.06 2.71 -0.26
CA GLY A 59 11.06 1.27 -0.55
C GLY A 59 10.91 0.37 0.66
N GLU A 60 11.08 0.90 1.88
CA GLU A 60 10.91 0.13 3.09
C GLU A 60 9.50 0.27 3.63
N ALA A 61 9.16 -0.52 4.65
CA ALA A 61 7.84 -0.50 5.27
C ALA A 61 7.96 -0.72 6.78
N LYS A 62 7.03 -0.12 7.52
CA LYS A 62 6.91 -0.30 8.96
C LYS A 62 5.44 -0.50 9.30
N ILE A 63 5.13 -1.19 10.39
CA ILE A 63 3.76 -1.54 10.74
C ILE A 63 3.37 -0.95 12.10
N THR A 64 2.12 -0.50 12.20
CA THR A 64 1.51 -0.01 13.44
C THR A 64 0.16 -0.67 13.65
N GLN A 65 -0.44 -0.43 14.81
CA GLN A 65 -1.84 -0.77 15.04
C GLN A 65 -2.75 0.14 14.22
N GLY A 66 -3.99 -0.30 14.01
CA GLY A 66 -4.98 0.47 13.23
C GLY A 66 -5.81 1.46 14.06
N TYR A 67 -5.81 1.32 15.36
CA TYR A 67 -6.57 2.16 16.29
C TYR A 67 -8.05 2.24 15.90
N ARG A 68 -8.55 3.41 15.48
CA ARG A 68 -9.96 3.58 15.15
C ARG A 68 -10.35 3.13 13.75
N LEU A 69 -9.36 2.66 12.97
CA LEU A 69 -9.64 2.10 11.64
C LEU A 69 -10.33 0.74 11.78
N PRO A 70 -11.14 0.35 10.76
CA PRO A 70 -11.63 -1.04 10.71
C PRO A 70 -10.51 -2.06 10.61
N ALA A 71 -9.38 -1.70 9.95
CA ALA A 71 -8.23 -2.58 9.81
C ALA A 71 -7.48 -2.72 11.14
N ARG A 72 -6.95 -3.92 11.41
CA ARG A 72 -6.16 -4.16 12.62
C ARG A 72 -4.81 -3.47 12.58
N TRP A 73 -4.19 -3.43 11.40
CA TRP A 73 -2.85 -2.88 11.22
C TRP A 73 -2.80 -1.88 10.08
N VAL A 74 -1.84 -0.96 10.18
CA VAL A 74 -1.46 -0.09 9.07
C VAL A 74 -0.01 -0.40 8.73
N VAL A 75 0.25 -0.74 7.48
CA VAL A 75 1.60 -0.87 6.95
C VAL A 75 1.96 0.45 6.28
N HIS A 76 2.95 1.15 6.81
CA HIS A 76 3.40 2.44 6.26
C HIS A 76 4.58 2.17 5.34
N THR A 77 4.43 2.48 4.07
CA THR A 77 5.52 2.35 3.10
C THR A 77 5.71 3.66 2.36
N VAL A 78 6.94 3.90 1.93
CA VAL A 78 7.30 5.15 1.23
C VAL A 78 7.66 4.80 -0.21
N GLY A 79 6.80 5.17 -1.14
CA GLY A 79 7.07 4.99 -2.56
C GLY A 79 8.06 6.04 -3.06
N PRO A 80 8.70 5.79 -4.22
CA PRO A 80 9.64 6.75 -4.79
C PRO A 80 8.93 7.95 -5.41
N VAL A 81 9.59 9.10 -5.38
CA VAL A 81 9.21 10.26 -6.17
C VAL A 81 9.69 10.01 -7.60
N TRP A 82 8.82 10.25 -8.58
CA TRP A 82 9.19 10.06 -9.98
C TRP A 82 10.15 11.14 -10.44
N ARG A 83 11.28 10.74 -11.00
CA ARG A 83 12.32 11.63 -11.51
C ARG A 83 12.80 11.18 -12.89
N GLY A 84 11.89 10.67 -13.72
CA GLY A 84 12.18 10.27 -15.09
C GLY A 84 12.49 8.80 -15.33
N GLY A 85 12.56 8.00 -14.29
CA GLY A 85 12.71 6.54 -14.42
C GLY A 85 14.15 6.03 -14.40
N GLN A 86 15.14 6.89 -14.11
CA GLN A 86 16.55 6.51 -14.11
C GLN A 86 17.17 6.52 -12.71
N HIS A 87 16.36 6.59 -11.66
CA HIS A 87 16.80 6.67 -10.27
C HIS A 87 16.29 5.48 -9.45
N ASP A 88 16.25 4.30 -10.06
CA ASP A 88 15.77 3.07 -9.44
C ASP A 88 14.31 3.12 -8.99
N GLU A 89 13.50 4.01 -9.58
CA GLU A 89 12.10 4.16 -9.16
C GLU A 89 11.30 2.87 -9.29
N ALA A 90 11.48 2.11 -10.38
CA ALA A 90 10.77 0.84 -10.55
C ALA A 90 11.16 -0.16 -9.47
N LYS A 91 12.45 -0.23 -9.16
CA LYS A 91 12.96 -1.13 -8.11
C LYS A 91 12.43 -0.72 -6.74
N LEU A 92 12.43 0.56 -6.44
CA LEU A 92 11.97 1.08 -5.16
C LEU A 92 10.45 0.92 -5.00
N LEU A 93 9.69 1.12 -6.07
CA LEU A 93 8.24 0.91 -6.02
C LEU A 93 7.93 -0.58 -5.79
N ALA A 94 8.61 -1.47 -6.50
CA ALA A 94 8.46 -2.90 -6.28
C ALA A 94 8.80 -3.28 -4.83
N ALA A 95 9.89 -2.72 -4.29
CA ALA A 95 10.28 -2.98 -2.90
C ALA A 95 9.20 -2.55 -1.92
N ALA A 96 8.53 -1.41 -2.17
CA ALA A 96 7.45 -0.94 -1.31
C ALA A 96 6.31 -1.96 -1.26
N TYR A 97 5.92 -2.54 -2.38
CA TYR A 97 4.88 -3.57 -2.42
C TYR A 97 5.34 -4.88 -1.75
N THR A 98 6.54 -5.34 -2.07
CA THR A 98 7.10 -6.57 -1.50
C THR A 98 7.22 -6.48 0.02
N ASN A 99 7.83 -5.41 0.50
CA ASN A 99 8.08 -5.24 1.94
C ASN A 99 6.78 -5.10 2.71
N SER A 100 5.79 -4.39 2.15
CA SER A 100 4.48 -4.24 2.78
C SER A 100 3.76 -5.58 2.90
N LEU A 101 3.77 -6.36 1.84
CA LEU A 101 3.10 -7.66 1.83
C LEU A 101 3.75 -8.62 2.82
N CYS A 102 5.08 -8.69 2.81
CA CYS A 102 5.81 -9.57 3.72
C CYS A 102 5.62 -9.18 5.18
N LEU A 103 5.62 -7.87 5.47
CA LEU A 103 5.46 -7.39 6.83
C LEU A 103 4.07 -7.70 7.38
N ALA A 104 3.02 -7.52 6.56
CA ALA A 104 1.67 -7.87 6.93
C ALA A 104 1.54 -9.38 7.20
N ALA A 105 2.13 -10.19 6.32
CA ALA A 105 2.11 -11.65 6.47
C ALA A 105 2.80 -12.09 7.76
N GLU A 106 3.91 -11.46 8.13
CA GLU A 106 4.62 -11.77 9.37
C GLU A 106 3.76 -11.53 10.62
N GLN A 107 2.86 -10.56 10.56
CA GLN A 107 1.94 -10.27 11.66
C GLN A 107 0.73 -11.22 11.69
N GLY A 108 0.58 -12.06 10.68
CA GLY A 108 -0.54 -12.98 10.60
C GLY A 108 -1.73 -12.44 9.82
N ALA A 109 -1.58 -11.35 9.09
CA ALA A 109 -2.66 -10.83 8.26
C ALA A 109 -3.05 -11.82 7.17
N GLN A 110 -4.33 -11.98 6.93
CA GLN A 110 -4.87 -12.81 5.86
C GLN A 110 -5.39 -11.98 4.70
N SER A 111 -5.68 -10.71 4.95
CA SER A 111 -6.15 -9.77 3.92
C SER A 111 -5.41 -8.46 4.04
N ILE A 112 -5.11 -7.87 2.87
CA ILE A 112 -4.38 -6.61 2.78
C ILE A 112 -4.94 -5.77 1.64
N ALA A 113 -5.02 -4.46 1.84
CA ALA A 113 -5.43 -3.51 0.81
C ALA A 113 -4.31 -2.52 0.53
N PHE A 114 -4.03 -2.30 -0.74
CA PHE A 114 -3.02 -1.36 -1.22
C PHE A 114 -3.66 -0.15 -1.88
N PRO A 115 -3.14 1.06 -1.62
CA PRO A 115 -3.47 2.23 -2.44
C PRO A 115 -2.62 2.23 -3.71
N CYS A 116 -2.83 3.22 -4.57
CA CYS A 116 -2.00 3.42 -5.76
C CYS A 116 -0.72 4.18 -5.35
N ILE A 117 0.30 3.45 -4.93
CA ILE A 117 1.52 4.04 -4.37
C ILE A 117 2.27 4.86 -5.42
N SER A 118 2.74 6.04 -5.05
CA SER A 118 3.56 6.98 -5.83
C SER A 118 2.85 7.69 -6.99
N THR A 119 1.57 7.42 -7.26
CA THR A 119 0.90 7.98 -8.44
C THR A 119 0.21 9.32 -8.19
N GLY A 120 0.16 9.79 -6.96
CA GLY A 120 -0.37 11.10 -6.63
C GLY A 120 0.68 12.19 -6.76
N VAL A 121 0.97 12.86 -5.65
CA VAL A 121 1.93 13.96 -5.60
C VAL A 121 3.32 13.57 -6.09
N TYR A 122 3.70 12.30 -5.88
CA TYR A 122 5.02 11.81 -6.31
C TYR A 122 5.14 11.62 -7.82
N GLY A 123 4.05 11.66 -8.55
CA GLY A 123 4.06 11.79 -10.00
C GLY A 123 4.47 10.57 -10.81
N TYR A 124 4.52 9.39 -10.21
CA TYR A 124 4.85 8.16 -10.95
C TYR A 124 3.79 7.94 -12.04
N PRO A 125 4.20 7.62 -13.28
CA PRO A 125 3.21 7.34 -14.34
C PRO A 125 2.29 6.19 -13.93
N VAL A 126 0.98 6.44 -13.98
CA VAL A 126 -0.02 5.54 -13.41
C VAL A 126 0.03 4.16 -14.04
N ARG A 127 0.16 4.09 -15.37
CA ARG A 127 0.16 2.81 -16.09
C ARG A 127 1.33 1.94 -15.67
N GLU A 128 2.53 2.51 -15.61
CA GLU A 128 3.74 1.79 -15.21
C GLU A 128 3.67 1.36 -13.76
N ALA A 129 3.19 2.25 -12.90
CA ALA A 129 3.06 1.95 -11.47
C ALA A 129 2.08 0.80 -11.22
N ALA A 130 0.95 0.79 -11.93
CA ALA A 130 -0.04 -0.28 -11.79
C ALA A 130 0.52 -1.63 -12.24
N LYS A 131 1.29 -1.65 -13.33
CA LYS A 131 1.93 -2.89 -13.80
C LYS A 131 2.91 -3.43 -12.76
N ILE A 132 3.70 -2.56 -12.16
CA ILE A 132 4.66 -2.96 -11.13
C ILE A 132 3.91 -3.50 -9.91
N ALA A 133 2.84 -2.83 -9.49
CA ALA A 133 2.06 -3.27 -8.34
C ALA A 133 1.51 -4.68 -8.52
N VAL A 134 0.82 -4.93 -9.63
CA VAL A 134 0.21 -6.24 -9.89
C VAL A 134 1.26 -7.33 -10.04
N ARG A 135 2.30 -7.06 -10.83
CA ARG A 135 3.38 -8.03 -11.05
C ARG A 135 4.08 -8.37 -9.74
N THR A 136 4.45 -7.37 -8.95
CA THR A 136 5.19 -7.56 -7.71
C THR A 136 4.37 -8.34 -6.69
N VAL A 137 3.09 -8.01 -6.53
CA VAL A 137 2.22 -8.74 -5.61
C VAL A 137 2.12 -10.21 -6.04
N ARG A 138 1.92 -10.48 -7.32
CA ARG A 138 1.85 -11.86 -7.81
C ARG A 138 3.13 -12.63 -7.58
N GLU A 139 4.28 -12.00 -7.78
CA GLU A 139 5.59 -12.63 -7.58
C GLU A 139 5.90 -12.87 -6.10
N THR A 140 5.36 -12.03 -5.21
CA THR A 140 5.64 -12.10 -3.78
C THR A 140 4.72 -13.06 -3.03
N LEU A 141 3.47 -13.20 -3.47
CA LEU A 141 2.46 -14.00 -2.78
C LEU A 141 2.89 -15.44 -2.46
N PRO A 142 3.63 -16.15 -3.33
CA PRO A 142 4.10 -17.50 -2.99
C PRO A 142 4.95 -17.56 -1.72
N GLN A 143 5.60 -16.45 -1.36
CA GLN A 143 6.41 -16.35 -0.14
C GLN A 143 5.59 -15.95 1.08
N CYS A 144 4.31 -15.64 0.88
CA CYS A 144 3.41 -15.15 1.93
C CYS A 144 2.13 -15.98 1.95
N PRO A 145 2.22 -17.29 2.28
CA PRO A 145 1.06 -18.17 2.19
C PRO A 145 -0.08 -17.81 3.15
N GLN A 146 0.19 -16.98 4.17
CA GLN A 146 -0.83 -16.50 5.10
C GLN A 146 -1.83 -15.56 4.43
N ILE A 147 -1.39 -14.85 3.38
CA ILE A 147 -2.25 -13.88 2.69
C ILE A 147 -3.21 -14.63 1.77
N GLU A 148 -4.52 -14.42 1.99
CA GLU A 148 -5.58 -15.07 1.22
C GLU A 148 -6.28 -14.10 0.28
N ARG A 149 -6.19 -12.78 0.54
CA ARG A 149 -6.90 -11.77 -0.22
C ARG A 149 -6.08 -10.48 -0.31
N VAL A 150 -5.90 -9.98 -1.53
CA VAL A 150 -5.26 -8.69 -1.79
C VAL A 150 -6.25 -7.80 -2.53
N VAL A 151 -6.47 -6.59 -2.03
CA VAL A 151 -7.36 -5.60 -2.63
C VAL A 151 -6.53 -4.42 -3.10
N PHE A 152 -6.63 -4.09 -4.39
CA PHE A 152 -6.09 -2.84 -4.92
C PHE A 152 -7.19 -1.79 -4.80
N CYS A 153 -7.01 -0.84 -3.89
CA CYS A 153 -8.02 0.16 -3.57
C CYS A 153 -7.70 1.47 -4.26
N CYS A 154 -8.55 1.89 -5.18
CA CYS A 154 -8.34 3.06 -6.00
C CYS A 154 -9.35 4.14 -5.66
N PHE A 155 -8.93 5.42 -5.74
CA PHE A 155 -9.86 6.54 -5.54
C PHE A 155 -10.73 6.78 -6.77
N SER A 156 -10.16 6.64 -7.98
CA SER A 156 -10.89 6.97 -9.20
C SER A 156 -11.37 5.72 -9.92
N GLN A 157 -12.45 5.87 -10.64
CA GLN A 157 -12.96 4.82 -11.52
C GLN A 157 -11.95 4.46 -12.59
N GLN A 158 -11.24 5.46 -13.12
CA GLN A 158 -10.23 5.26 -14.16
C GLN A 158 -9.09 4.37 -13.67
N ASP A 159 -8.59 4.62 -12.48
CA ASP A 159 -7.52 3.79 -11.91
C ASP A 159 -8.03 2.37 -11.61
N ALA A 160 -9.25 2.25 -11.06
CA ALA A 160 -9.84 0.95 -10.79
C ALA A 160 -9.98 0.13 -12.08
N ALA A 161 -10.44 0.75 -13.17
CA ALA A 161 -10.56 0.07 -14.46
C ALA A 161 -9.20 -0.40 -14.98
N ARG A 162 -8.16 0.41 -14.78
CA ARG A 162 -6.80 0.06 -15.19
C ARG A 162 -6.28 -1.17 -14.46
N TYR A 163 -6.46 -1.22 -13.14
CA TYR A 163 -6.07 -2.38 -12.35
C TYR A 163 -6.88 -3.62 -12.74
N GLN A 164 -8.18 -3.44 -12.98
CA GLN A 164 -9.04 -4.56 -13.38
C GLN A 164 -8.56 -5.17 -14.70
N GLN A 165 -8.18 -4.34 -15.67
CA GLN A 165 -7.65 -4.81 -16.94
C GLN A 165 -6.37 -5.61 -16.74
N LEU A 166 -5.49 -5.16 -15.85
CA LEU A 166 -4.24 -5.87 -15.58
C LEU A 166 -4.50 -7.23 -14.94
N LEU A 167 -5.47 -7.32 -14.05
CA LEU A 167 -5.81 -8.61 -13.41
C LEU A 167 -6.40 -9.59 -14.41
N GLU A 168 -7.18 -9.11 -15.37
CA GLU A 168 -7.82 -9.94 -16.38
C GLU A 168 -6.86 -10.38 -17.49
N ALA A 169 -5.75 -9.68 -17.69
CA ALA A 169 -4.83 -9.91 -18.78
C ALA A 169 -3.92 -11.12 -18.59
N THR A 170 -4.03 -11.84 -17.48
CA THR A 170 -3.17 -13.00 -17.19
C THR A 170 -3.94 -14.30 -16.98
#